data_27fd1983427559f19c29d7e795f66e3e
#
_entry.id   27fd1983427559f19c29d7e795f66e3e
#
_cell.length_a   1.000
_cell.length_b   1.000
_cell.length_c   1.000
_cell.angle_alpha   90.00
_cell.angle_beta   90.00
_cell.angle_gamma   90.00
#
_symmetry.space_group_name_H-M   'P 1'
#
loop_
_entity.id
_entity.type
_entity.pdbx_description
1 polymer ?
#
loop_
_entity_poly.entity_id
_entity_poly.type
_entity_poly.pdbx_seq_one_letter_code
_entity_poly.pdbx_strand_id
1 'polypeptide(L)'
;MSTQVRTNSQIFQDSNNTYFPNNENEVSILVKDIFDKNSSAELIGSNSKKFIGNKTQAANKISLSKLSGIIEYYPEELYIKVKANTLIEDIERELEKNEQELAFELIDFGFIENGKSNKGTIGGYLACNYAGSRRFKVGSVRDHVLGFRGVNGKGEIIKSGGTVVKNVTG
;
A
#
# COMPACT_ATOMS: atom_id res chain seq x y z
N MET A 1 -16.19 -25.34 -14.43
CA MET A 1 -14.75 -25.04 -14.22
C MET A 1 -14.54 -24.84 -12.74
N SER A 2 -13.90 -25.82 -12.08
CA SER A 2 -13.65 -25.76 -10.64
C SER A 2 -12.52 -24.80 -10.38
N THR A 3 -12.82 -23.67 -9.75
CA THR A 3 -11.83 -22.73 -9.22
C THR A 3 -11.07 -23.47 -8.11
N GLN A 4 -9.86 -23.95 -8.39
CA GLN A 4 -9.01 -24.49 -7.34
C GLN A 4 -8.73 -23.35 -6.35
N VAL A 5 -9.30 -23.45 -5.17
CA VAL A 5 -8.99 -22.57 -4.03
C VAL A 5 -7.55 -22.91 -3.63
N ARG A 6 -6.62 -22.02 -3.95
CA ARG A 6 -5.25 -22.14 -3.46
C ARG A 6 -5.27 -22.07 -1.95
N THR A 7 -4.72 -23.08 -1.29
CA THR A 7 -4.58 -23.11 0.16
C THR A 7 -3.36 -22.33 0.61
N ASN A 8 -3.31 -21.90 1.85
CA ASN A 8 -2.21 -21.16 2.47
C ASN A 8 -0.82 -21.81 2.30
N SER A 9 -0.79 -23.14 2.11
CA SER A 9 0.42 -23.92 1.86
C SER A 9 1.17 -23.59 0.57
N GLN A 10 0.60 -22.77 -0.31
CA GLN A 10 1.23 -22.31 -1.57
C GLN A 10 1.86 -20.92 -1.46
N ILE A 11 1.61 -20.17 -0.39
CA ILE A 11 2.19 -18.86 -0.17
C ILE A 11 3.53 -19.05 0.54
N PHE A 12 4.60 -18.47 -0.05
CA PHE A 12 5.94 -18.59 0.55
C PHE A 12 5.94 -17.96 1.95
N GLN A 13 6.45 -18.69 2.92
CA GLN A 13 6.64 -18.29 4.31
C GLN A 13 8.10 -18.52 4.70
N ASP A 14 8.70 -17.55 5.38
CA ASP A 14 10.05 -17.69 5.95
C ASP A 14 10.03 -18.28 7.39
N SER A 15 11.22 -18.51 7.94
CA SER A 15 11.41 -19.05 9.31
C SER A 15 10.93 -18.10 10.42
N ASN A 16 10.62 -16.84 10.10
CA ASN A 16 10.17 -15.82 11.05
C ASN A 16 8.64 -15.60 10.99
N ASN A 17 7.89 -16.55 10.47
CA ASN A 17 6.45 -16.46 10.24
C ASN A 17 6.05 -15.28 9.37
N THR A 18 6.88 -14.91 8.38
CA THR A 18 6.58 -13.86 7.40
C THR A 18 6.10 -14.48 6.10
N TYR A 19 4.91 -14.15 5.68
CA TYR A 19 4.30 -14.55 4.43
C TYR A 19 4.53 -13.52 3.35
N PHE A 20 4.75 -13.96 2.10
CA PHE A 20 5.04 -13.12 0.94
C PHE A 20 4.04 -13.37 -0.19
N PRO A 21 2.81 -12.89 -0.08
CA PRO A 21 1.80 -13.05 -1.13
C PRO A 21 2.20 -12.35 -2.42
N ASN A 22 1.89 -12.96 -3.58
CA ASN A 22 2.24 -12.45 -4.90
C ASN A 22 1.14 -11.58 -5.53
N ASN A 23 -0.08 -11.67 -5.01
CA ASN A 23 -1.26 -10.98 -5.56
C ASN A 23 -2.33 -10.79 -4.49
N GLU A 24 -3.39 -10.03 -4.82
CA GLU A 24 -4.47 -9.71 -3.87
C GLU A 24 -5.27 -10.95 -3.42
N ASN A 25 -5.40 -11.96 -4.29
CA ASN A 25 -6.11 -13.19 -3.92
C ASN A 25 -5.35 -13.98 -2.86
N GLU A 26 -4.03 -14.04 -2.96
CA GLU A 26 -3.19 -14.66 -1.93
C GLU A 26 -3.25 -13.89 -0.61
N VAL A 27 -3.29 -12.55 -0.65
CA VAL A 27 -3.53 -11.73 0.55
C VAL A 27 -4.89 -12.06 1.16
N SER A 28 -5.95 -12.14 0.35
CA SER A 28 -7.31 -12.47 0.78
C SER A 28 -7.36 -13.83 1.49
N ILE A 29 -6.80 -14.86 0.88
CA ILE A 29 -6.74 -16.22 1.45
C ILE A 29 -5.99 -16.22 2.77
N LEU A 30 -4.84 -15.56 2.83
CA LEU A 30 -3.99 -15.50 4.01
C LEU A 30 -4.67 -14.76 5.17
N VAL A 31 -5.24 -13.59 4.89
CA VAL A 31 -5.96 -12.80 5.91
C VAL A 31 -7.16 -13.57 6.44
N LYS A 32 -7.91 -14.24 5.55
CA LYS A 32 -9.03 -15.08 5.95
C LYS A 32 -8.60 -16.22 6.87
N ASP A 33 -7.53 -16.93 6.54
CA ASP A 33 -7.00 -18.02 7.37
C ASP A 33 -6.56 -17.53 8.77
N ILE A 34 -5.87 -16.37 8.81
CA ILE A 34 -5.45 -15.74 10.07
C ILE A 34 -6.68 -15.32 10.90
N PHE A 35 -7.71 -14.77 10.25
CA PHE A 35 -8.97 -14.39 10.89
C PHE A 35 -9.71 -15.62 11.45
N ASP A 36 -9.87 -16.68 10.65
CA ASP A 36 -10.56 -17.90 11.05
C ASP A 36 -9.86 -18.60 12.24
N LYS A 37 -8.53 -18.47 12.34
CA LYS A 37 -7.71 -18.95 13.46
C LYS A 37 -7.67 -18.02 14.66
N ASN A 38 -8.41 -16.90 14.62
CA ASN A 38 -8.38 -15.86 15.65
C ASN A 38 -6.95 -15.41 16.02
N SER A 39 -6.08 -15.30 15.01
CA SER A 39 -4.67 -14.93 15.17
C SER A 39 -4.43 -13.47 14.75
N SER A 40 -3.27 -12.92 15.14
CA SER A 40 -2.88 -11.56 14.79
C SER A 40 -1.87 -11.52 13.65
N ALA A 41 -1.88 -10.43 12.86
CA ALA A 41 -0.92 -10.19 11.81
C ALA A 41 -0.41 -8.74 11.80
N GLU A 42 0.87 -8.57 11.48
CA GLU A 42 1.50 -7.29 11.17
C GLU A 42 1.67 -7.18 9.65
N LEU A 43 1.20 -6.09 9.07
CA LEU A 43 1.45 -5.76 7.67
C LEU A 43 2.78 -5.03 7.53
N ILE A 44 3.64 -5.51 6.62
CA ILE A 44 4.97 -4.97 6.39
C ILE A 44 5.09 -4.45 4.96
N GLY A 45 5.35 -3.13 4.83
CA GLY A 45 5.79 -2.47 3.60
C GLY A 45 7.31 -2.26 3.64
N SER A 46 7.75 -1.04 3.38
CA SER A 46 9.18 -0.64 3.51
C SER A 46 9.64 -0.40 4.95
N ASN A 47 8.75 -0.51 5.93
CA ASN A 47 9.01 -0.24 7.36
C ASN A 47 9.50 1.19 7.68
N SER A 48 9.35 2.15 6.79
CA SER A 48 9.78 3.55 7.00
C SER A 48 9.16 4.25 8.22
N LYS A 49 8.10 3.68 8.79
CA LYS A 49 7.36 4.24 9.93
C LYS A 49 7.38 3.34 11.16
N LYS A 50 8.26 2.33 11.19
CA LYS A 50 8.29 1.32 12.26
C LYS A 50 8.67 1.88 13.64
N PHE A 51 9.36 3.01 13.68
CA PHE A 51 9.74 3.69 14.91
C PHE A 51 8.61 4.54 15.52
N ILE A 52 7.49 4.72 14.78
CA ILE A 52 6.35 5.52 15.21
C ILE A 52 5.34 4.63 15.91
N GLY A 53 4.91 5.05 17.10
CA GLY A 53 3.91 4.33 17.90
C GLY A 53 4.47 3.17 18.72
N ASN A 54 3.58 2.28 19.13
CA ASN A 54 3.94 1.13 19.97
C ASN A 54 4.49 -0.03 19.12
N LYS A 55 5.38 -0.83 19.73
CA LYS A 55 5.87 -2.06 19.09
C LYS A 55 4.72 -3.05 18.93
N THR A 56 4.55 -3.56 17.71
CA THR A 56 3.60 -4.62 17.43
C THR A 56 4.11 -5.98 17.93
N GLN A 57 3.19 -6.78 18.48
CA GLN A 57 3.43 -8.17 18.89
C GLN A 57 2.43 -9.04 18.14
N ALA A 58 2.71 -9.33 16.86
CA ALA A 58 1.85 -10.14 16.02
C ALA A 58 2.44 -11.54 15.82
N ALA A 59 1.59 -12.56 15.86
CA ALA A 59 1.99 -13.96 15.65
C ALA A 59 2.43 -14.22 14.20
N ASN A 60 1.89 -13.47 13.25
CA ASN A 60 2.18 -13.58 11.83
C ASN A 60 2.62 -12.24 11.26
N LYS A 61 3.39 -12.29 10.17
CA LYS A 61 3.78 -11.10 9.39
C LYS A 61 3.39 -11.29 7.93
N ILE A 62 2.86 -10.26 7.31
CA ILE A 62 2.51 -10.24 5.89
C ILE A 62 3.34 -9.18 5.20
N SER A 63 4.35 -9.60 4.45
CA SER A 63 5.18 -8.70 3.65
C SER A 63 4.54 -8.45 2.30
N LEU A 64 4.28 -7.19 1.99
CA LEU A 64 3.75 -6.78 0.69
C LEU A 64 4.83 -6.56 -0.37
N SER A 65 6.09 -6.96 -0.10
CA SER A 65 7.24 -6.69 -0.97
C SER A 65 7.05 -7.14 -2.43
N LYS A 66 6.28 -8.20 -2.67
CA LYS A 66 5.96 -8.67 -4.02
C LYS A 66 4.81 -7.91 -4.70
N LEU A 67 4.11 -7.05 -3.96
CA LEU A 67 3.02 -6.22 -4.47
C LEU A 67 3.53 -4.82 -4.81
N SER A 68 4.57 -4.73 -5.63
CA SER A 68 5.22 -3.50 -6.06
C SER A 68 5.16 -3.35 -7.58
N GLY A 69 5.25 -2.12 -8.07
CA GLY A 69 5.33 -1.74 -9.48
C GLY A 69 4.16 -0.88 -9.95
N ILE A 70 4.42 -0.13 -11.02
CA ILE A 70 3.44 0.68 -11.72
C ILE A 70 2.65 -0.24 -12.64
N ILE A 71 1.32 -0.13 -12.63
CA ILE A 71 0.40 -0.93 -13.44
C ILE A 71 0.03 -0.17 -14.71
N GLU A 72 -0.35 1.10 -14.55
CA GLU A 72 -0.78 1.99 -15.63
C GLU A 72 -0.33 3.42 -15.30
N TYR A 73 0.04 4.19 -16.33
CA TYR A 73 0.32 5.61 -16.18
C TYR A 73 -0.13 6.35 -17.44
N TYR A 74 -0.97 7.34 -17.27
CA TYR A 74 -1.51 8.20 -18.31
C TYR A 74 -1.19 9.66 -17.97
N PRO A 75 -0.03 10.19 -18.42
CA PRO A 75 0.42 11.54 -18.07
C PRO A 75 -0.57 12.63 -18.45
N GLU A 76 -1.22 12.50 -19.59
CA GLU A 76 -2.18 13.49 -20.13
C GLU A 76 -3.47 13.53 -19.28
N GLU A 77 -3.82 12.43 -18.62
CA GLU A 77 -4.97 12.34 -17.71
C GLU A 77 -4.58 12.59 -16.24
N LEU A 78 -3.32 12.86 -15.96
CA LEU A 78 -2.77 13.04 -14.61
C LEU A 78 -3.10 11.86 -13.68
N TYR A 79 -3.04 10.65 -14.21
CA TYR A 79 -3.47 9.43 -13.52
C TYR A 79 -2.39 8.37 -13.56
N ILE A 80 -2.07 7.82 -12.39
CA ILE A 80 -1.17 6.68 -12.23
C ILE A 80 -1.81 5.60 -11.35
N LYS A 81 -1.67 4.34 -11.74
CA LYS A 81 -2.13 3.17 -10.98
C LYS A 81 -0.94 2.30 -10.60
N VAL A 82 -0.80 2.07 -9.32
CA VAL A 82 0.35 1.37 -8.77
C VAL A 82 -0.09 0.31 -7.76
N LYS A 83 0.77 -0.69 -7.53
CA LYS A 83 0.59 -1.63 -6.45
C LYS A 83 0.95 -0.98 -5.09
N ALA A 84 0.33 -1.46 -4.02
CA ALA A 84 0.42 -0.82 -2.69
C ALA A 84 1.86 -0.70 -2.15
N ASN A 85 2.74 -1.65 -2.45
CA ASN A 85 4.13 -1.61 -1.97
C ASN A 85 5.10 -0.92 -2.93
N THR A 86 4.61 -0.21 -3.95
CA THR A 86 5.46 0.60 -4.83
C THR A 86 6.09 1.72 -4.01
N LEU A 87 7.40 1.84 -4.10
CA LEU A 87 8.15 2.89 -3.41
C LEU A 87 7.79 4.27 -3.98
N ILE A 88 7.74 5.26 -3.12
CA ILE A 88 7.49 6.64 -3.53
C ILE A 88 8.55 7.12 -4.52
N GLU A 89 9.81 6.80 -4.27
CA GLU A 89 10.93 7.18 -5.13
C GLU A 89 10.79 6.61 -6.56
N ASP A 90 10.19 5.42 -6.72
CA ASP A 90 9.94 4.83 -8.04
C ASP A 90 8.81 5.56 -8.77
N ILE A 91 7.79 5.99 -8.03
CA ILE A 91 6.69 6.79 -8.58
C ILE A 91 7.20 8.16 -9.00
N GLU A 92 7.94 8.86 -8.14
CA GLU A 92 8.54 10.17 -8.43
C GLU A 92 9.41 10.11 -9.68
N ARG A 93 10.28 9.09 -9.79
CA ARG A 93 11.15 8.88 -10.96
C ARG A 93 10.36 8.67 -12.26
N GLU A 94 9.20 8.02 -12.19
CA GLU A 94 8.35 7.84 -13.36
C GLU A 94 7.63 9.12 -13.75
N LEU A 95 7.12 9.87 -12.79
CA LEU A 95 6.44 11.15 -13.00
C LEU A 95 7.40 12.21 -13.57
N GLU A 96 8.65 12.24 -13.09
CA GLU A 96 9.68 13.19 -13.53
C GLU A 96 9.95 13.12 -15.04
N LYS A 97 9.81 11.93 -15.67
CA LYS A 97 9.96 11.77 -17.12
C LYS A 97 8.98 12.61 -17.94
N ASN A 98 7.86 12.99 -17.33
CA ASN A 98 6.81 13.81 -17.95
C ASN A 98 6.64 15.16 -17.24
N GLU A 99 7.67 15.61 -16.51
CA GLU A 99 7.67 16.88 -15.77
C GLU A 99 6.49 16.99 -14.78
N GLN A 100 6.10 15.86 -14.18
CA GLN A 100 4.99 15.77 -13.22
C GLN A 100 5.50 15.42 -11.82
N GLU A 101 4.71 15.74 -10.80
CA GLU A 101 4.97 15.43 -9.39
C GLU A 101 3.71 14.98 -8.66
N LEU A 102 3.86 14.33 -7.52
CA LEU A 102 2.76 14.08 -6.58
C LEU A 102 2.40 15.42 -5.90
N ALA A 103 1.14 15.82 -5.99
CA ALA A 103 0.69 17.11 -5.49
C ALA A 103 0.76 17.23 -3.95
N PHE A 104 0.58 16.12 -3.23
CA PHE A 104 0.67 16.08 -1.77
C PHE A 104 2.13 15.99 -1.29
N GLU A 105 2.39 16.62 -0.17
CA GLU A 105 3.72 16.67 0.43
C GLU A 105 4.05 15.35 1.12
N LEU A 106 5.23 14.80 0.83
CA LEU A 106 5.74 13.55 1.37
C LEU A 106 6.75 13.82 2.49
N ILE A 107 6.65 13.05 3.56
CA ILE A 107 7.57 13.11 4.70
C ILE A 107 8.56 11.96 4.58
N ASP A 108 9.85 12.26 4.52
CA ASP A 108 10.89 11.22 4.54
C ASP A 108 11.14 10.76 5.98
N PHE A 109 10.42 9.73 6.38
CA PHE A 109 10.52 9.16 7.73
C PHE A 109 11.86 8.46 7.98
N GLY A 110 12.48 7.89 6.95
CA GLY A 110 13.79 7.27 7.08
C GLY A 110 14.87 8.32 7.38
N PHE A 111 14.80 9.46 6.73
CA PHE A 111 15.72 10.57 7.02
C PHE A 111 15.56 11.08 8.46
N ILE A 112 14.33 11.17 8.95
CA ILE A 112 14.04 11.57 10.34
C ILE A 112 14.57 10.54 11.34
N GLU A 113 14.43 9.23 11.03
CA GLU A 113 14.83 8.14 11.93
C GLU A 113 16.36 8.01 12.03
N ASN A 114 17.06 8.00 10.89
CA ASN A 114 18.47 7.59 10.84
C ASN A 114 19.35 8.32 9.83
N GLY A 115 18.83 9.41 9.24
CA GLY A 115 19.55 10.22 8.26
C GLY A 115 19.66 9.61 6.85
N LYS A 116 19.00 8.46 6.60
CA LYS A 116 18.97 7.81 5.29
C LYS A 116 17.59 7.91 4.69
N SER A 117 17.50 8.33 3.42
CA SER A 117 16.21 8.43 2.75
C SER A 117 15.49 7.09 2.70
N ASN A 118 14.25 7.11 3.14
CA ASN A 118 13.26 6.05 2.97
C ASN A 118 11.87 6.71 3.06
N LYS A 119 11.42 7.24 1.95
CA LYS A 119 10.09 7.87 1.86
C LYS A 119 8.97 6.86 2.10
N GLY A 120 9.22 5.57 1.85
CA GLY A 120 8.24 4.53 2.08
C GLY A 120 7.46 4.14 0.84
N THR A 121 6.28 3.54 1.04
CA THR A 121 5.42 3.04 -0.03
C THR A 121 4.14 3.83 -0.13
N ILE A 122 3.53 3.88 -1.32
CA ILE A 122 2.26 4.59 -1.52
C ILE A 122 1.13 4.04 -0.65
N GLY A 123 1.04 2.71 -0.47
CA GLY A 123 0.08 2.10 0.44
C GLY A 123 0.30 2.50 1.89
N GLY A 124 1.56 2.63 2.33
CA GLY A 124 1.91 3.13 3.65
C GLY A 124 1.52 4.60 3.86
N TYR A 125 1.62 5.44 2.83
CA TYR A 125 1.15 6.82 2.88
C TYR A 125 -0.37 6.90 2.95
N LEU A 126 -1.07 6.14 2.10
CA LEU A 126 -2.53 6.10 2.11
C LEU A 126 -3.08 5.62 3.46
N ALA A 127 -2.49 4.57 4.02
CA ALA A 127 -2.92 4.01 5.31
C ALA A 127 -2.76 4.99 6.48
N CYS A 128 -1.70 5.81 6.48
CA CYS A 128 -1.44 6.77 7.55
C CYS A 128 -2.06 8.15 7.26
N ASN A 129 -2.30 8.47 5.99
CA ASN A 129 -2.75 9.79 5.53
C ASN A 129 -1.93 10.97 6.11
N TYR A 130 -0.64 10.75 6.30
CA TYR A 130 0.26 11.83 6.72
C TYR A 130 0.36 12.91 5.64
N ALA A 131 0.45 14.14 6.07
CA ALA A 131 0.60 15.29 5.19
C ALA A 131 1.49 16.34 5.86
N GLY A 132 2.30 17.01 5.06
CA GLY A 132 3.15 18.09 5.51
C GLY A 132 2.44 19.44 5.63
N SER A 133 3.22 20.50 5.71
CA SER A 133 2.74 21.89 5.93
C SER A 133 1.85 22.41 4.80
N ARG A 134 2.06 21.94 3.57
CA ARG A 134 1.27 22.32 2.38
C ARG A 134 -0.16 21.77 2.37
N ARG A 135 -0.54 20.92 3.34
CA ARG A 135 -1.87 20.28 3.40
C ARG A 135 -3.03 21.25 3.25
N PHE A 136 -2.93 22.45 3.82
CA PHE A 136 -4.00 23.44 3.73
C PHE A 136 -4.25 23.96 2.31
N LYS A 137 -3.24 23.87 1.43
CA LYS A 137 -3.33 24.32 0.04
C LYS A 137 -3.58 23.16 -0.92
N VAL A 138 -2.90 22.04 -0.75
CA VAL A 138 -2.89 20.94 -1.72
C VAL A 138 -3.66 19.70 -1.26
N GLY A 139 -4.11 19.66 -0.01
CA GLY A 139 -4.75 18.47 0.54
C GLY A 139 -3.76 17.43 1.06
N SER A 140 -4.30 16.29 1.47
CA SER A 140 -3.57 15.12 1.94
C SER A 140 -3.55 14.02 0.87
N VAL A 141 -2.85 12.92 1.12
CA VAL A 141 -2.81 11.75 0.21
C VAL A 141 -4.21 11.29 -0.19
N ARG A 142 -5.13 11.21 0.77
CA ARG A 142 -6.51 10.76 0.55
C ARG A 142 -7.25 11.60 -0.48
N ASP A 143 -6.98 12.89 -0.53
CA ASP A 143 -7.68 13.83 -1.41
C ASP A 143 -7.27 13.67 -2.89
N HIS A 144 -6.16 12.95 -3.15
CA HIS A 144 -5.63 12.67 -4.48
C HIS A 144 -5.86 11.22 -4.94
N VAL A 145 -6.45 10.37 -4.09
CA VAL A 145 -6.69 8.96 -4.43
C VAL A 145 -8.07 8.81 -5.08
N LEU A 146 -8.09 8.47 -6.37
CA LEU A 146 -9.32 8.25 -7.12
C LEU A 146 -10.03 6.95 -6.73
N GLY A 147 -9.27 5.95 -6.34
CA GLY A 147 -9.80 4.66 -5.92
C GLY A 147 -8.72 3.69 -5.50
N PHE A 148 -9.14 2.61 -4.87
CA PHE A 148 -8.25 1.52 -4.46
C PHE A 148 -8.95 0.16 -4.48
N ARG A 149 -8.14 -0.89 -4.54
CA ARG A 149 -8.53 -2.26 -4.21
C ARG A 149 -7.77 -2.66 -2.95
N GLY A 150 -8.44 -3.38 -2.07
CA GLY A 150 -7.85 -3.80 -0.82
C GLY A 150 -8.49 -5.09 -0.31
N VAL A 151 -7.89 -5.64 0.75
CA VAL A 151 -8.41 -6.78 1.49
C VAL A 151 -8.76 -6.31 2.89
N ASN A 152 -10.00 -6.52 3.33
CA ASN A 152 -10.40 -6.17 4.68
C ASN A 152 -9.94 -7.22 5.70
N GLY A 153 -10.16 -6.97 7.00
CA GLY A 153 -9.73 -7.85 8.08
C GLY A 153 -10.39 -9.24 8.10
N LYS A 154 -11.41 -9.47 7.28
CA LYS A 154 -12.07 -10.80 7.09
C LYS A 154 -11.55 -11.54 5.87
N GLY A 155 -10.59 -10.97 5.14
CA GLY A 155 -10.08 -11.53 3.90
C GLY A 155 -10.93 -11.23 2.67
N GLU A 156 -11.91 -10.34 2.74
CA GLU A 156 -12.75 -10.00 1.60
C GLU A 156 -12.06 -8.93 0.75
N ILE A 157 -12.07 -9.12 -0.58
CA ILE A 157 -11.55 -8.14 -1.52
C ILE A 157 -12.60 -7.03 -1.67
N ILE A 158 -12.19 -5.80 -1.39
CA ILE A 158 -13.01 -4.61 -1.51
C ILE A 158 -12.47 -3.69 -2.61
N LYS A 159 -13.36 -2.93 -3.25
CA LYS A 159 -13.02 -1.89 -4.21
C LYS A 159 -13.76 -0.61 -3.84
N SER A 160 -13.06 0.50 -3.85
CA SER A 160 -13.64 1.83 -3.65
C SER A 160 -13.14 2.77 -4.74
N GLY A 161 -14.04 3.64 -5.24
CA GLY A 161 -13.72 4.60 -6.29
C GLY A 161 -13.49 3.96 -7.67
N GLY A 162 -12.87 4.72 -8.54
CA GLY A 162 -12.60 4.36 -9.95
C GLY A 162 -11.43 5.16 -10.51
N THR A 163 -11.23 5.11 -11.81
CA THR A 163 -10.17 5.82 -12.53
C THR A 163 -10.62 7.17 -13.09
N VAL A 164 -11.89 7.53 -12.91
CA VAL A 164 -12.48 8.76 -13.45
C VAL A 164 -12.77 9.72 -12.30
N VAL A 165 -12.32 10.95 -12.43
CA VAL A 165 -12.75 12.06 -11.57
C VAL A 165 -14.22 12.32 -11.87
N LYS A 166 -15.10 11.76 -11.06
CA LYS A 166 -16.52 12.09 -11.13
C LYS A 166 -16.72 13.38 -10.37
N ASN A 167 -17.09 14.44 -11.08
CA ASN A 167 -17.70 15.59 -10.44
C ASN A 167 -19.02 15.13 -9.82
N VAL A 168 -19.00 14.80 -8.56
CA VAL A 168 -20.21 14.57 -7.78
C VAL A 168 -20.72 15.95 -7.39
N THR A 169 -21.51 16.53 -8.27
CA THR A 169 -22.37 17.63 -7.91
C THR A 169 -23.55 17.04 -7.14
N GLY A 170 -23.68 17.38 -5.88
CA GLY A 170 -24.83 17.04 -5.09
C GLY A 170 -24.49 16.80 -3.66
#